data_703f442493fda6d805649ae297ab8927
#
_entry.id   703f442493fda6d805649ae297ab8927
#
_cell.length_a   1.000
_cell.length_b   1.000
_cell.length_c   1.000
_cell.angle_alpha   90.00
_cell.angle_beta   90.00
_cell.angle_gamma   90.00
#
_symmetry.space_group_name_H-M   'P 1'
#
loop_
_entity.id
_entity.type
_entity.pdbx_description
1 polymer ?
#
loop_
_entity_poly.entity_id
_entity_poly.type
_entity_poly.pdbx_seq_one_letter_code
_entity_poly.pdbx_strand_id
1 'polypeptide(L)'
;MEQKPDSSLIILEGIENPDKLSEREHALYCLLLTLAQDKNYVTHQSDSLIQIATKYFEKHKEHEYAMLAYYSMGRVNTDLQDALQAQECYLKALELGENSKNNHLLVKIYSNLGTLYAYQDINDMALPMYKQALRCAEQEQMPDSLNISFIYRNIARTFSQTQQLDSAILYYKKAIKYSVPINISSILVDLGNLYYDKNNFIEAEKYINNAEKLTNIKNTLLPIYLSKGRILIEKGELDSAKYYLALSSQSENIYTKSASFRRLAQISLKEEKYIDYAKFSEQHEALRDSIINCSHFENIRITQSMFDYQRIAKERNMYEKKASERKILIYQITIFSVIIFIICIIFFKREQKRKKRQLEVKGQQYKRSQQYIEDNKRQIAQLEKNLSSEQVQKDEVTKQLFEARKAMLEIENIQIIQKQGVIQVLEKDFQNSNLYLRIHREENIQLTSGEWVELQNLIDSTYSGFTSRLIKEYNKITIDEIRICYLVKMKVPCKKISSIMHISVSGVSQCRRRLYKKFTNEPESTENFDKFIADF
;
A
#
# COMPACT_ATOMS: atom_id res chain seq x y z
N MET A 1 20.03 -17.69 -31.85
CA MET A 1 18.96 -18.55 -31.32
C MET A 1 17.64 -18.39 -32.07
N GLU A 2 17.15 -17.16 -32.34
CA GLU A 2 15.85 -16.99 -33.06
C GLU A 2 15.88 -17.38 -34.54
N GLN A 3 16.99 -17.18 -35.23
CA GLN A 3 17.11 -17.47 -36.65
C GLN A 3 17.61 -18.90 -36.93
N LYS A 4 18.33 -19.54 -36.02
CA LYS A 4 18.91 -20.90 -36.21
C LYS A 4 18.85 -21.67 -34.88
N PRO A 5 17.66 -22.12 -34.46
CA PRO A 5 17.51 -22.83 -33.18
C PRO A 5 18.33 -24.12 -33.12
N ASP A 6 18.34 -24.93 -34.19
CA ASP A 6 19.09 -26.19 -34.23
C ASP A 6 20.59 -25.98 -33.98
N SER A 7 21.20 -25.00 -34.67
CA SER A 7 22.61 -24.70 -34.50
C SER A 7 22.90 -24.21 -33.05
N SER A 8 21.98 -23.46 -32.44
CA SER A 8 22.13 -23.00 -31.08
C SER A 8 22.08 -24.16 -30.07
N LEU A 9 21.22 -25.14 -30.30
CA LEU A 9 21.13 -26.34 -29.45
C LEU A 9 22.44 -27.15 -29.52
N ILE A 10 22.92 -27.44 -30.73
CA ILE A 10 24.17 -28.19 -30.96
C ILE A 10 25.37 -27.49 -30.25
N ILE A 11 25.48 -26.17 -30.35
CA ILE A 11 26.56 -25.41 -29.70
C ILE A 11 26.47 -25.54 -28.19
N LEU A 12 25.29 -25.40 -27.62
CA LEU A 12 25.09 -25.45 -26.16
C LEU A 12 25.31 -26.86 -25.60
N GLU A 13 24.86 -27.89 -26.29
CA GLU A 13 25.09 -29.28 -25.91
C GLU A 13 26.57 -29.69 -26.07
N GLY A 14 27.31 -29.02 -26.97
CA GLY A 14 28.74 -29.23 -27.14
C GLY A 14 29.67 -28.60 -26.07
N ILE A 15 29.12 -27.89 -25.11
CA ILE A 15 29.89 -27.30 -23.99
C ILE A 15 30.33 -28.40 -23.05
N GLU A 16 31.65 -28.70 -23.04
CA GLU A 16 32.22 -29.64 -22.10
C GLU A 16 32.31 -29.03 -20.70
N ASN A 17 31.90 -29.78 -19.68
CA ASN A 17 31.99 -29.40 -18.25
C ASN A 17 31.31 -28.06 -17.90
N PRO A 18 30.01 -27.88 -18.11
CA PRO A 18 29.30 -26.65 -17.76
C PRO A 18 29.41 -26.31 -16.26
N ASP A 19 29.62 -27.29 -15.40
CA ASP A 19 29.82 -27.10 -13.94
C ASP A 19 31.09 -26.32 -13.58
N LYS A 20 32.05 -26.18 -14.51
CA LYS A 20 33.27 -25.38 -14.32
C LYS A 20 33.08 -23.89 -14.66
N LEU A 21 31.96 -23.51 -15.21
CA LEU A 21 31.62 -22.12 -15.48
C LEU A 21 31.43 -21.36 -14.15
N SER A 22 31.60 -20.05 -14.19
CA SER A 22 31.21 -19.21 -13.04
C SER A 22 29.70 -19.35 -12.76
N GLU A 23 29.28 -19.09 -11.53
CA GLU A 23 27.86 -19.22 -11.15
C GLU A 23 26.90 -18.49 -12.11
N ARG A 24 27.28 -17.30 -12.57
CA ARG A 24 26.49 -16.52 -13.53
C ARG A 24 26.47 -17.15 -14.92
N GLU A 25 27.61 -17.60 -15.41
CA GLU A 25 27.74 -18.25 -16.72
C GLU A 25 26.98 -19.59 -16.73
N HIS A 26 27.05 -20.35 -15.66
CA HIS A 26 26.33 -21.60 -15.50
C HIS A 26 24.80 -21.36 -15.50
N ALA A 27 24.33 -20.35 -14.75
CA ALA A 27 22.91 -19.97 -14.77
C ALA A 27 22.45 -19.52 -16.19
N LEU A 28 23.29 -18.75 -16.89
CA LEU A 28 23.00 -18.33 -18.26
C LEU A 28 23.00 -19.51 -19.24
N TYR A 29 23.95 -20.44 -19.10
CA TYR A 29 23.99 -21.70 -19.87
C TYR A 29 22.68 -22.49 -19.69
N CYS A 30 22.26 -22.70 -18.45
CA CYS A 30 21.01 -23.42 -18.13
C CYS A 30 19.79 -22.76 -18.78
N LEU A 31 19.69 -21.42 -18.71
CA LEU A 31 18.62 -20.67 -19.35
C LEU A 31 18.63 -20.82 -20.88
N LEU A 32 19.79 -20.63 -21.50
CA LEU A 32 19.92 -20.69 -22.95
C LEU A 32 19.69 -22.09 -23.49
N LEU A 33 20.16 -23.12 -22.79
CA LEU A 33 19.93 -24.52 -23.17
C LEU A 33 18.42 -24.84 -23.10
N THR A 34 17.73 -24.47 -22.04
CA THR A 34 16.27 -24.66 -21.93
C THR A 34 15.52 -23.94 -23.06
N LEU A 35 15.91 -22.70 -23.38
CA LEU A 35 15.31 -21.96 -24.49
C LEU A 35 15.60 -22.60 -25.86
N ALA A 36 16.81 -23.13 -26.04
CA ALA A 36 17.17 -23.83 -27.28
C ALA A 36 16.38 -25.13 -27.43
N GLN A 37 16.20 -25.88 -26.37
CA GLN A 37 15.37 -27.08 -26.33
C GLN A 37 13.91 -26.79 -26.68
N ASP A 38 13.30 -25.76 -25.99
CA ASP A 38 11.92 -25.35 -26.25
C ASP A 38 11.72 -24.95 -27.73
N LYS A 39 12.64 -24.20 -28.34
CA LYS A 39 12.59 -23.79 -29.73
C LYS A 39 12.78 -24.93 -30.75
N ASN A 40 13.44 -25.99 -30.35
CA ASN A 40 13.62 -27.20 -31.12
C ASN A 40 12.53 -28.25 -30.85
N TYR A 41 11.47 -27.89 -30.12
CA TYR A 41 10.37 -28.79 -29.77
C TYR A 41 10.82 -30.03 -29.00
N VAL A 42 11.91 -29.92 -28.22
CA VAL A 42 12.36 -30.99 -27.33
C VAL A 42 11.51 -30.93 -26.06
N THR A 43 10.75 -32.00 -25.84
CA THR A 43 9.88 -32.11 -24.64
C THR A 43 10.73 -32.26 -23.38
N HIS A 44 10.56 -31.35 -22.44
CA HIS A 44 11.29 -31.37 -21.17
C HIS A 44 10.79 -32.49 -20.25
N GLN A 45 11.73 -33.16 -19.57
CA GLN A 45 11.44 -34.25 -18.63
C GLN A 45 11.67 -33.83 -17.16
N SER A 46 12.29 -32.68 -16.92
CA SER A 46 12.58 -32.14 -15.60
C SER A 46 12.77 -30.63 -15.67
N ASP A 47 12.46 -29.95 -14.57
CA ASP A 47 12.67 -28.51 -14.37
C ASP A 47 14.00 -28.17 -13.69
N SER A 48 14.81 -29.18 -13.30
CA SER A 48 16.03 -28.99 -12.50
C SER A 48 17.04 -28.03 -13.15
N LEU A 49 17.17 -28.07 -14.47
CA LEU A 49 18.09 -27.22 -15.24
C LEU A 49 17.66 -25.74 -15.13
N ILE A 50 16.41 -25.43 -15.42
CA ILE A 50 15.91 -24.05 -15.40
C ILE A 50 15.77 -23.48 -13.98
N GLN A 51 15.63 -24.32 -12.95
CA GLN A 51 15.65 -23.89 -11.55
C GLN A 51 16.98 -23.23 -11.15
N ILE A 52 18.11 -23.65 -11.71
CA ILE A 52 19.41 -23.02 -11.47
C ILE A 52 19.37 -21.56 -11.95
N ALA A 53 18.87 -21.34 -13.15
CA ALA A 53 18.75 -20.00 -13.73
C ALA A 53 17.79 -19.09 -12.95
N THR A 54 16.60 -19.60 -12.63
CA THR A 54 15.58 -18.81 -11.89
C THR A 54 16.12 -18.38 -10.52
N LYS A 55 16.70 -19.30 -9.75
CA LYS A 55 17.28 -19.02 -8.43
C LYS A 55 18.42 -18.00 -8.49
N TYR A 56 19.32 -18.15 -9.47
CA TYR A 56 20.46 -17.24 -9.62
C TYR A 56 19.99 -15.81 -9.95
N PHE A 57 19.21 -15.64 -11.04
CA PHE A 57 18.84 -14.32 -11.52
C PHE A 57 17.87 -13.59 -10.58
N GLU A 58 17.00 -14.30 -9.87
CA GLU A 58 16.14 -13.70 -8.84
C GLU A 58 16.97 -13.20 -7.64
N LYS A 59 17.90 -14.04 -7.12
CA LYS A 59 18.79 -13.68 -6.00
C LYS A 59 19.63 -12.45 -6.32
N HIS A 60 20.13 -12.32 -7.55
CA HIS A 60 21.00 -11.22 -7.97
C HIS A 60 20.24 -10.04 -8.55
N LYS A 61 18.87 -10.08 -8.55
CA LYS A 61 17.98 -9.02 -9.05
C LYS A 61 18.25 -8.62 -10.51
N GLU A 62 18.67 -9.58 -11.34
CA GLU A 62 18.80 -9.41 -12.79
C GLU A 62 17.42 -9.58 -13.44
N HIS A 63 16.54 -8.57 -13.30
CA HIS A 63 15.11 -8.67 -13.59
C HIS A 63 14.77 -9.19 -14.99
N GLU A 64 15.45 -8.74 -16.03
CA GLU A 64 15.19 -9.20 -17.42
C GLU A 64 15.53 -10.70 -17.61
N TYR A 65 16.65 -11.16 -17.05
CA TYR A 65 17.00 -12.58 -17.09
C TYR A 65 16.10 -13.42 -16.19
N ALA A 66 15.72 -12.89 -15.03
CA ALA A 66 14.79 -13.56 -14.14
C ALA A 66 13.40 -13.72 -14.79
N MET A 67 12.88 -12.67 -15.45
CA MET A 67 11.63 -12.73 -16.23
C MET A 67 11.68 -13.81 -17.30
N LEU A 68 12.78 -13.86 -18.07
CA LEU A 68 12.96 -14.86 -19.14
C LEU A 68 13.12 -16.27 -18.55
N ALA A 69 13.81 -16.43 -17.42
CA ALA A 69 13.97 -17.71 -16.74
C ALA A 69 12.63 -18.24 -16.20
N TYR A 70 11.81 -17.38 -15.57
CA TYR A 70 10.48 -17.77 -15.11
C TYR A 70 9.52 -18.09 -16.27
N TYR A 71 9.59 -17.34 -17.38
CA TYR A 71 8.87 -17.70 -18.59
C TYR A 71 9.25 -19.10 -19.09
N SER A 72 10.57 -19.38 -19.18
CA SER A 72 11.09 -20.67 -19.63
C SER A 72 10.71 -21.81 -18.68
N MET A 73 10.73 -21.55 -17.36
CA MET A 73 10.27 -22.50 -16.35
C MET A 73 8.77 -22.78 -16.49
N GLY A 74 7.95 -21.78 -16.83
CA GLY A 74 6.54 -21.96 -17.17
C GLY A 74 6.34 -22.87 -18.39
N ARG A 75 7.19 -22.72 -19.43
CA ARG A 75 7.19 -23.62 -20.61
C ARG A 75 7.54 -25.07 -20.23
N VAL A 76 8.60 -25.24 -19.44
CA VAL A 76 9.02 -26.55 -18.92
C VAL A 76 7.88 -27.22 -18.13
N ASN A 77 7.25 -26.49 -17.20
CA ASN A 77 6.14 -27.03 -16.42
C ASN A 77 4.89 -27.33 -17.28
N THR A 78 4.70 -26.60 -18.37
CA THR A 78 3.66 -26.96 -19.36
C THR A 78 3.96 -28.31 -20.02
N ASP A 79 5.21 -28.60 -20.39
CA ASP A 79 5.62 -29.88 -20.94
C ASP A 79 5.48 -31.03 -19.90
N LEU A 80 5.82 -30.75 -18.65
CA LEU A 80 5.66 -31.65 -17.51
C LEU A 80 4.19 -31.86 -17.12
N GLN A 81 3.29 -31.13 -17.77
CA GLN A 81 1.86 -31.13 -17.51
C GLN A 81 1.50 -30.65 -16.09
N ASP A 82 2.33 -29.85 -15.45
CA ASP A 82 2.03 -29.18 -14.20
C ASP A 82 1.46 -27.77 -14.46
N ALA A 83 0.16 -27.74 -14.69
CA ALA A 83 -0.55 -26.51 -15.03
C ALA A 83 -0.47 -25.44 -13.94
N LEU A 84 -0.42 -25.86 -12.67
CA LEU A 84 -0.34 -24.93 -11.52
C LEU A 84 1.02 -24.25 -11.47
N GLN A 85 2.10 -25.04 -11.51
CA GLN A 85 3.46 -24.49 -11.52
C GLN A 85 3.73 -23.65 -12.78
N ALA A 86 3.22 -24.07 -13.93
CA ALA A 86 3.31 -23.27 -15.16
C ALA A 86 2.65 -21.89 -14.98
N GLN A 87 1.45 -21.86 -14.41
CA GLN A 87 0.71 -20.62 -14.13
C GLN A 87 1.47 -19.71 -13.16
N GLU A 88 1.95 -20.25 -12.03
CA GLU A 88 2.74 -19.50 -11.05
C GLU A 88 4.00 -18.90 -11.69
N CYS A 89 4.71 -19.66 -12.51
CA CYS A 89 5.89 -19.18 -13.22
C CYS A 89 5.56 -18.05 -14.19
N TYR A 90 4.49 -18.15 -14.99
CA TYR A 90 4.09 -17.07 -15.89
C TYR A 90 3.64 -15.81 -15.13
N LEU A 91 2.91 -15.95 -14.04
CA LEU A 91 2.52 -14.81 -13.19
C LEU A 91 3.74 -14.13 -12.54
N LYS A 92 4.72 -14.93 -12.08
CA LYS A 92 5.97 -14.41 -11.54
C LYS A 92 6.79 -13.67 -12.61
N ALA A 93 6.83 -14.21 -13.83
CA ALA A 93 7.45 -13.53 -14.97
C ALA A 93 6.78 -12.18 -15.26
N LEU A 94 5.43 -12.07 -15.19
CA LEU A 94 4.72 -10.81 -15.35
C LEU A 94 5.02 -9.82 -14.22
N GLU A 95 5.09 -10.28 -12.98
CA GLU A 95 5.46 -9.44 -11.83
C GLU A 95 6.86 -8.80 -12.02
N LEU A 96 7.84 -9.61 -12.44
CA LEU A 96 9.20 -9.13 -12.72
C LEU A 96 9.25 -8.22 -13.96
N GLY A 97 8.33 -8.41 -14.90
CA GLY A 97 8.22 -7.66 -16.14
C GLY A 97 7.33 -6.43 -16.07
N GLU A 98 6.81 -6.03 -14.90
CA GLU A 98 5.86 -4.90 -14.77
C GLU A 98 6.39 -3.60 -15.39
N ASN A 99 7.70 -3.37 -15.32
CA ASN A 99 8.39 -2.21 -15.90
C ASN A 99 9.26 -2.57 -17.12
N SER A 100 9.17 -3.80 -17.62
CA SER A 100 9.94 -4.24 -18.78
C SER A 100 9.41 -3.61 -20.06
N LYS A 101 10.33 -3.23 -20.94
CA LYS A 101 10.01 -2.79 -22.31
C LYS A 101 10.10 -3.94 -23.32
N ASN A 102 10.32 -5.16 -22.87
CA ASN A 102 10.43 -6.34 -23.74
C ASN A 102 9.05 -6.87 -24.14
N ASN A 103 8.38 -6.11 -25.01
CA ASN A 103 7.04 -6.46 -25.50
C ASN A 103 7.01 -7.87 -26.13
N HIS A 104 8.07 -8.29 -26.81
CA HIS A 104 8.15 -9.62 -27.42
C HIS A 104 8.03 -10.75 -26.38
N LEU A 105 8.70 -10.62 -25.23
CA LEU A 105 8.59 -11.60 -24.14
C LEU A 105 7.22 -11.52 -23.46
N LEU A 106 6.68 -10.31 -23.26
CA LEU A 106 5.34 -10.11 -22.71
C LEU A 106 4.25 -10.76 -23.57
N VAL A 107 4.35 -10.63 -24.91
CA VAL A 107 3.45 -11.33 -25.86
C VAL A 107 3.44 -12.83 -25.60
N LYS A 108 4.61 -13.43 -25.47
CA LYS A 108 4.74 -14.88 -25.23
C LYS A 108 4.15 -15.29 -23.88
N ILE A 109 4.44 -14.52 -22.80
CA ILE A 109 3.94 -14.83 -21.47
C ILE A 109 2.40 -14.75 -21.43
N TYR A 110 1.83 -13.63 -21.90
CA TYR A 110 0.37 -13.47 -21.93
C TYR A 110 -0.32 -14.51 -22.82
N SER A 111 0.26 -14.84 -23.98
CA SER A 111 -0.30 -15.86 -24.87
C SER A 111 -0.30 -17.25 -24.26
N ASN A 112 0.80 -17.64 -23.59
CA ASN A 112 0.89 -18.94 -22.92
C ASN A 112 -0.04 -19.03 -21.71
N LEU A 113 -0.11 -17.96 -20.91
CA LEU A 113 -1.03 -17.90 -19.78
C LEU A 113 -2.49 -17.96 -20.23
N GLY A 114 -2.84 -17.24 -21.31
CA GLY A 114 -4.16 -17.32 -21.93
C GLY A 114 -4.49 -18.73 -22.44
N THR A 115 -3.51 -19.40 -23.06
CA THR A 115 -3.65 -20.77 -23.53
C THR A 115 -3.85 -21.75 -22.35
N LEU A 116 -3.09 -21.57 -21.28
CA LEU A 116 -3.24 -22.37 -20.07
C LEU A 116 -4.65 -22.25 -19.47
N TYR A 117 -5.20 -21.05 -19.38
CA TYR A 117 -6.56 -20.82 -18.91
C TYR A 117 -7.61 -21.42 -19.88
N ALA A 118 -7.40 -21.28 -21.20
CA ALA A 118 -8.31 -21.85 -22.19
C ALA A 118 -8.37 -23.39 -22.12
N TYR A 119 -7.24 -24.06 -21.89
CA TYR A 119 -7.20 -25.51 -21.67
C TYR A 119 -7.89 -25.96 -20.37
N GLN A 120 -8.01 -25.05 -19.40
CA GLN A 120 -8.74 -25.29 -18.16
C GLN A 120 -10.22 -24.84 -18.24
N ASP A 121 -10.72 -24.52 -19.45
CA ASP A 121 -12.06 -23.96 -19.70
C ASP A 121 -12.37 -22.66 -18.93
N ILE A 122 -11.32 -21.96 -18.42
CA ILE A 122 -11.44 -20.67 -17.72
C ILE A 122 -11.43 -19.52 -18.75
N ASN A 123 -12.45 -19.51 -19.61
CA ASN A 123 -12.52 -18.59 -20.73
C ASN A 123 -12.55 -17.10 -20.33
N ASP A 124 -13.13 -16.79 -19.16
CA ASP A 124 -13.18 -15.42 -18.61
C ASP A 124 -11.79 -14.87 -18.27
N MET A 125 -10.83 -15.74 -17.96
CA MET A 125 -9.44 -15.35 -17.71
C MET A 125 -8.58 -15.45 -18.99
N ALA A 126 -8.86 -16.40 -19.89
CA ALA A 126 -8.11 -16.59 -21.11
C ALA A 126 -8.24 -15.38 -22.06
N LEU A 127 -9.46 -14.88 -22.28
CA LEU A 127 -9.72 -13.78 -23.21
C LEU A 127 -9.01 -12.46 -22.83
N PRO A 128 -9.01 -11.99 -21.57
CA PRO A 128 -8.21 -10.85 -21.14
C PRO A 128 -6.71 -11.03 -21.41
N MET A 129 -6.14 -12.22 -21.16
CA MET A 129 -4.71 -12.48 -21.39
C MET A 129 -4.36 -12.36 -22.88
N TYR A 130 -5.14 -12.99 -23.76
CA TYR A 130 -4.92 -12.84 -25.19
C TYR A 130 -5.06 -11.40 -25.69
N LYS A 131 -5.99 -10.61 -25.10
CA LYS A 131 -6.12 -9.18 -25.42
C LYS A 131 -4.90 -8.38 -24.97
N GLN A 132 -4.30 -8.72 -23.82
CA GLN A 132 -3.05 -8.09 -23.38
C GLN A 132 -1.87 -8.49 -24.29
N ALA A 133 -1.78 -9.78 -24.67
CA ALA A 133 -0.79 -10.21 -25.65
C ALA A 133 -0.88 -9.41 -26.96
N LEU A 134 -2.10 -9.19 -27.47
CA LEU A 134 -2.32 -8.41 -28.69
C LEU A 134 -1.87 -6.95 -28.52
N ARG A 135 -2.18 -6.31 -27.39
CA ARG A 135 -1.72 -4.93 -27.10
C ARG A 135 -0.19 -4.83 -27.07
N CYS A 136 0.48 -5.79 -26.42
CA CYS A 136 1.95 -5.82 -26.41
C CYS A 136 2.51 -6.01 -27.83
N ALA A 137 1.90 -6.89 -28.64
CA ALA A 137 2.32 -7.12 -30.03
C ALA A 137 2.15 -5.86 -30.90
N GLU A 138 1.09 -5.09 -30.69
CA GLU A 138 0.84 -3.83 -31.41
C GLU A 138 1.84 -2.71 -31.03
N GLN A 139 2.50 -2.82 -29.88
CA GLN A 139 3.53 -1.89 -29.41
C GLN A 139 4.95 -2.26 -29.88
N GLU A 140 5.13 -3.43 -30.51
CA GLU A 140 6.42 -3.80 -31.08
C GLU A 140 6.74 -2.93 -32.30
N GLN A 141 8.01 -2.55 -32.45
CA GLN A 141 8.47 -1.78 -33.62
C GLN A 141 8.31 -2.58 -34.95
N MET A 142 8.47 -3.89 -34.85
CA MET A 142 8.29 -4.84 -35.94
C MET A 142 7.43 -6.01 -35.43
N PRO A 143 6.10 -5.87 -35.47
CA PRO A 143 5.21 -6.90 -34.95
C PRO A 143 5.36 -8.21 -35.71
N ASP A 144 5.52 -9.30 -34.98
CA ASP A 144 5.55 -10.64 -35.58
C ASP A 144 4.13 -11.05 -36.01
N SER A 145 3.90 -11.02 -37.32
CA SER A 145 2.62 -11.38 -37.92
C SER A 145 2.16 -12.78 -37.53
N LEU A 146 3.09 -13.71 -37.32
CA LEU A 146 2.76 -15.08 -36.93
C LEU A 146 2.20 -15.11 -35.48
N ASN A 147 2.83 -14.44 -34.57
CA ASN A 147 2.34 -14.31 -33.20
C ASN A 147 0.95 -13.66 -33.17
N ILE A 148 0.75 -12.59 -33.93
CA ILE A 148 -0.56 -11.91 -34.04
C ILE A 148 -1.62 -12.88 -34.60
N SER A 149 -1.28 -13.67 -35.61
CA SER A 149 -2.18 -14.68 -36.17
C SER A 149 -2.59 -15.72 -35.10
N PHE A 150 -1.63 -16.25 -34.36
CA PHE A 150 -1.93 -17.20 -33.28
C PHE A 150 -2.80 -16.58 -32.16
N ILE A 151 -2.53 -15.35 -31.79
CA ILE A 151 -3.35 -14.66 -30.79
C ILE A 151 -4.80 -14.51 -31.27
N TYR A 152 -5.01 -14.04 -32.51
CA TYR A 152 -6.35 -13.93 -33.08
C TYR A 152 -7.06 -15.29 -33.19
N ARG A 153 -6.34 -16.35 -33.57
CA ARG A 153 -6.89 -17.71 -33.62
C ARG A 153 -7.36 -18.18 -32.25
N ASN A 154 -6.56 -17.93 -31.19
CA ASN A 154 -6.89 -18.33 -29.84
C ASN A 154 -8.07 -17.52 -29.27
N ILE A 155 -8.15 -16.22 -29.56
CA ILE A 155 -9.34 -15.40 -29.27
C ILE A 155 -10.58 -15.98 -29.99
N ALA A 156 -10.45 -16.37 -31.24
CA ALA A 156 -11.55 -16.96 -32.00
C ALA A 156 -12.02 -18.29 -31.41
N ARG A 157 -11.09 -19.16 -31.00
CA ARG A 157 -11.40 -20.42 -30.29
C ARG A 157 -12.14 -20.18 -28.98
N THR A 158 -11.68 -19.22 -28.19
CA THR A 158 -12.35 -18.84 -26.92
C THR A 158 -13.78 -18.36 -27.18
N PHE A 159 -14.01 -17.53 -28.20
CA PHE A 159 -15.36 -17.13 -28.60
C PHE A 159 -16.21 -18.30 -29.11
N SER A 160 -15.60 -19.26 -29.84
CA SER A 160 -16.30 -20.47 -30.28
C SER A 160 -16.75 -21.34 -29.09
N GLN A 161 -15.87 -21.54 -28.11
CA GLN A 161 -16.19 -22.28 -26.88
C GLN A 161 -17.32 -21.62 -26.07
N THR A 162 -17.35 -20.29 -26.03
CA THR A 162 -18.42 -19.52 -25.36
C THR A 162 -19.66 -19.27 -26.22
N GLN A 163 -19.81 -20.00 -27.35
CA GLN A 163 -20.95 -19.92 -28.28
C GLN A 163 -21.17 -18.54 -28.93
N GLN A 164 -20.15 -17.69 -28.93
CA GLN A 164 -20.19 -16.38 -29.59
C GLN A 164 -19.68 -16.52 -31.04
N LEU A 165 -20.43 -17.27 -31.86
CA LEU A 165 -19.99 -17.76 -33.17
C LEU A 165 -19.64 -16.63 -34.16
N ASP A 166 -20.37 -15.52 -34.16
CA ASP A 166 -20.09 -14.40 -35.08
C ASP A 166 -18.78 -13.68 -34.74
N SER A 167 -18.51 -13.50 -33.43
CA SER A 167 -17.22 -13.00 -32.96
C SER A 167 -16.08 -13.96 -33.34
N ALA A 168 -16.27 -15.26 -33.14
CA ALA A 168 -15.31 -16.27 -33.56
C ALA A 168 -14.95 -16.18 -35.05
N ILE A 169 -15.95 -16.09 -35.93
CA ILE A 169 -15.76 -15.91 -37.38
C ILE A 169 -14.93 -14.66 -37.69
N LEU A 170 -15.25 -13.53 -37.04
CA LEU A 170 -14.52 -12.28 -37.23
C LEU A 170 -13.04 -12.43 -36.89
N TYR A 171 -12.74 -13.05 -35.73
CA TYR A 171 -11.37 -13.22 -35.27
C TYR A 171 -10.60 -14.29 -36.05
N TYR A 172 -11.22 -15.37 -36.53
CA TYR A 172 -10.59 -16.30 -37.48
C TYR A 172 -10.21 -15.61 -38.79
N LYS A 173 -11.08 -14.75 -39.35
CA LYS A 173 -10.74 -13.97 -40.54
C LYS A 173 -9.56 -13.03 -40.32
N LYS A 174 -9.47 -12.41 -39.13
CA LYS A 174 -8.28 -11.62 -38.74
C LYS A 174 -7.04 -12.51 -38.65
N ALA A 175 -7.13 -13.69 -38.03
CA ALA A 175 -6.01 -14.63 -37.94
C ALA A 175 -5.46 -15.01 -39.30
N ILE A 176 -6.32 -15.30 -40.30
CA ILE A 176 -5.93 -15.61 -41.68
C ILE A 176 -5.14 -14.46 -42.31
N LYS A 177 -5.56 -13.21 -42.09
CA LYS A 177 -4.89 -12.03 -42.66
C LYS A 177 -3.43 -11.90 -42.24
N TYR A 178 -3.10 -12.29 -40.98
CA TYR A 178 -1.75 -12.21 -40.42
C TYR A 178 -0.98 -13.53 -40.51
N SER A 179 -1.58 -14.61 -41.02
CA SER A 179 -0.98 -15.94 -41.06
C SER A 179 -0.03 -16.13 -42.23
N VAL A 180 0.96 -17.00 -42.02
CA VAL A 180 1.82 -17.51 -43.08
C VAL A 180 1.15 -18.72 -43.77
N PRO A 181 1.46 -19.00 -45.05
CA PRO A 181 0.76 -20.04 -45.82
C PRO A 181 0.66 -21.41 -45.15
N ILE A 182 1.73 -21.84 -44.46
CA ILE A 182 1.78 -23.15 -43.80
C ILE A 182 0.76 -23.29 -42.67
N ASN A 183 0.41 -22.19 -42.00
CA ASN A 183 -0.51 -22.18 -40.85
C ASN A 183 -1.96 -21.87 -41.24
N ILE A 184 -2.19 -21.32 -42.43
CA ILE A 184 -3.53 -20.95 -42.89
C ILE A 184 -4.45 -22.17 -42.97
N SER A 185 -3.95 -23.31 -43.39
CA SER A 185 -4.74 -24.55 -43.54
C SER A 185 -5.46 -24.91 -42.23
N SER A 186 -4.75 -24.89 -41.10
CA SER A 186 -5.35 -25.23 -39.79
C SER A 186 -6.38 -24.20 -39.30
N ILE A 187 -6.21 -22.91 -39.64
CA ILE A 187 -7.18 -21.85 -39.31
C ILE A 187 -8.45 -22.01 -40.19
N LEU A 188 -8.27 -22.36 -41.45
CA LEU A 188 -9.40 -22.64 -42.36
C LEU A 188 -10.22 -23.84 -41.91
N VAL A 189 -9.57 -24.88 -41.36
CA VAL A 189 -10.27 -26.04 -40.76
C VAL A 189 -11.12 -25.59 -39.57
N ASP A 190 -10.53 -24.80 -38.64
CA ASP A 190 -11.28 -24.29 -37.49
C ASP A 190 -12.50 -23.45 -37.94
N LEU A 191 -12.31 -22.56 -38.92
CA LEU A 191 -13.37 -21.73 -39.48
C LEU A 191 -14.41 -22.55 -40.24
N GLY A 192 -14.00 -23.55 -41.03
CA GLY A 192 -14.89 -24.47 -41.73
C GLY A 192 -15.78 -25.28 -40.76
N ASN A 193 -15.18 -25.79 -39.68
CA ASN A 193 -15.94 -26.48 -38.63
C ASN A 193 -16.92 -25.55 -37.95
N LEU A 194 -16.56 -24.28 -37.70
CA LEU A 194 -17.47 -23.28 -37.10
C LEU A 194 -18.68 -23.00 -38.01
N TYR A 195 -18.48 -22.92 -39.35
CA TYR A 195 -19.59 -22.80 -40.31
C TYR A 195 -20.45 -24.07 -40.36
N TYR A 196 -19.84 -25.26 -40.23
CA TYR A 196 -20.57 -26.52 -40.09
C TYR A 196 -21.48 -26.49 -38.84
N ASP A 197 -20.96 -26.07 -37.70
CA ASP A 197 -21.72 -25.96 -36.44
C ASP A 197 -22.84 -24.89 -36.51
N LYS A 198 -22.72 -23.90 -37.40
CA LYS A 198 -23.79 -22.96 -37.77
C LYS A 198 -24.78 -23.53 -38.83
N ASN A 199 -24.66 -24.80 -39.23
CA ASN A 199 -25.41 -25.43 -40.31
C ASN A 199 -25.24 -24.75 -41.68
N ASN A 200 -24.17 -23.97 -41.89
CA ASN A 200 -23.82 -23.40 -43.19
C ASN A 200 -22.82 -24.29 -43.91
N PHE A 201 -23.32 -25.38 -44.46
CA PHE A 201 -22.49 -26.41 -45.10
C PHE A 201 -21.80 -25.95 -46.39
N ILE A 202 -22.34 -24.94 -47.08
CA ILE A 202 -21.73 -24.36 -48.29
C ILE A 202 -20.43 -23.64 -47.95
N GLU A 203 -20.47 -22.73 -46.99
CA GLU A 203 -19.25 -22.04 -46.56
C GLU A 203 -18.30 -23.00 -45.83
N ALA A 204 -18.80 -23.95 -45.03
CA ALA A 204 -17.98 -24.97 -44.40
C ALA A 204 -17.15 -25.75 -45.45
N GLU A 205 -17.79 -26.26 -46.51
CA GLU A 205 -17.13 -26.98 -47.58
C GLU A 205 -16.08 -26.14 -48.31
N LYS A 206 -16.40 -24.89 -48.61
CA LYS A 206 -15.49 -23.97 -49.27
C LYS A 206 -14.20 -23.77 -48.44
N TYR A 207 -14.32 -23.54 -47.12
CA TYR A 207 -13.15 -23.36 -46.24
C TYR A 207 -12.35 -24.66 -46.09
N ILE A 208 -13.00 -25.81 -45.96
CA ILE A 208 -12.35 -27.11 -45.82
C ILE A 208 -11.63 -27.50 -47.14
N ASN A 209 -12.23 -27.26 -48.30
CA ASN A 209 -11.57 -27.51 -49.58
C ASN A 209 -10.37 -26.58 -49.81
N ASN A 210 -10.44 -25.34 -49.35
CA ASN A 210 -9.31 -24.42 -49.39
C ASN A 210 -8.18 -24.86 -48.43
N ALA A 211 -8.52 -25.40 -47.25
CA ALA A 211 -7.55 -25.94 -46.29
C ALA A 211 -6.78 -27.13 -46.92
N GLU A 212 -7.48 -28.02 -47.59
CA GLU A 212 -6.88 -29.19 -48.25
C GLU A 212 -5.87 -28.80 -49.35
N LYS A 213 -6.18 -27.77 -50.14
CA LYS A 213 -5.28 -27.29 -51.21
C LYS A 213 -3.97 -26.69 -50.70
N LEU A 214 -3.93 -26.26 -49.45
CA LEU A 214 -2.79 -25.56 -48.86
C LEU A 214 -1.80 -26.48 -48.10
N THR A 215 -2.09 -27.79 -48.03
CA THR A 215 -1.21 -28.72 -47.31
C THR A 215 -1.09 -30.06 -48.01
N ASN A 216 0.13 -30.61 -48.01
CA ASN A 216 0.41 -31.98 -48.44
C ASN A 216 0.83 -32.88 -47.27
N ILE A 217 0.84 -32.35 -46.07
CA ILE A 217 1.30 -33.04 -44.85
C ILE A 217 0.18 -34.00 -44.41
N LYS A 218 0.47 -35.32 -44.38
CA LYS A 218 -0.48 -36.37 -44.02
C LYS A 218 -1.21 -36.08 -42.70
N ASN A 219 -0.49 -35.76 -41.65
CA ASN A 219 -1.06 -35.50 -40.33
C ASN A 219 -1.99 -34.29 -40.28
N THR A 220 -1.83 -33.32 -41.19
CA THR A 220 -2.71 -32.16 -41.36
C THR A 220 -3.93 -32.50 -42.24
N LEU A 221 -3.77 -33.39 -43.21
CA LEU A 221 -4.86 -33.82 -44.10
C LEU A 221 -5.92 -34.66 -43.40
N LEU A 222 -5.53 -35.54 -42.45
CA LEU A 222 -6.46 -36.46 -41.80
C LEU A 222 -7.60 -35.75 -41.02
N PRO A 223 -7.39 -34.70 -40.24
CA PRO A 223 -8.47 -33.89 -39.66
C PRO A 223 -9.33 -33.16 -40.70
N ILE A 224 -8.73 -32.74 -41.85
CA ILE A 224 -9.47 -32.15 -42.99
C ILE A 224 -10.44 -33.15 -43.58
N TYR A 225 -9.99 -34.39 -43.77
CA TYR A 225 -10.83 -35.48 -44.29
C TYR A 225 -11.97 -35.84 -43.33
N LEU A 226 -11.77 -35.79 -42.03
CA LEU A 226 -12.86 -35.90 -41.05
C LEU A 226 -13.92 -34.82 -41.27
N SER A 227 -13.51 -33.56 -41.37
CA SER A 227 -14.43 -32.44 -41.63
C SER A 227 -15.14 -32.55 -42.96
N LYS A 228 -14.43 -32.98 -44.00
CA LYS A 228 -15.02 -33.30 -45.32
C LYS A 228 -16.08 -34.41 -45.24
N GLY A 229 -15.74 -35.52 -44.58
CA GLY A 229 -16.67 -36.62 -44.36
C GLY A 229 -17.93 -36.19 -43.61
N ARG A 230 -17.80 -35.33 -42.61
CA ARG A 230 -18.96 -34.76 -41.87
C ARG A 230 -19.87 -33.95 -42.80
N ILE A 231 -19.32 -33.06 -43.62
CA ILE A 231 -20.08 -32.24 -44.58
C ILE A 231 -20.79 -33.09 -45.60
N LEU A 232 -20.10 -34.11 -46.17
CA LEU A 232 -20.66 -35.01 -47.18
C LEU A 232 -21.82 -35.87 -46.61
N ILE A 233 -21.79 -36.24 -45.34
CA ILE A 233 -22.93 -36.91 -44.68
C ILE A 233 -24.18 -36.02 -44.70
N GLU A 234 -24.05 -34.74 -44.40
CA GLU A 234 -25.17 -33.79 -44.43
C GLU A 234 -25.70 -33.51 -45.82
N LYS A 235 -24.83 -33.65 -46.83
CA LYS A 235 -25.21 -33.55 -48.26
C LYS A 235 -25.84 -34.84 -48.82
N GLY A 236 -25.78 -35.93 -48.08
CA GLY A 236 -26.26 -37.24 -48.54
C GLY A 236 -25.29 -38.01 -49.41
N GLU A 237 -24.07 -37.51 -49.61
CA GLU A 237 -23.03 -38.15 -50.46
C GLU A 237 -22.26 -39.22 -49.66
N LEU A 238 -22.96 -40.29 -49.27
CA LEU A 238 -22.47 -41.28 -48.27
C LEU A 238 -21.23 -42.05 -48.76
N ASP A 239 -21.09 -42.37 -50.04
CA ASP A 239 -19.91 -43.08 -50.51
C ASP A 239 -18.64 -42.23 -50.46
N SER A 240 -18.75 -40.99 -50.90
CA SER A 240 -17.65 -40.02 -50.76
C SER A 240 -17.30 -39.80 -49.30
N ALA A 241 -18.31 -39.71 -48.42
CA ALA A 241 -18.10 -39.56 -46.99
C ALA A 241 -17.33 -40.73 -46.38
N LYS A 242 -17.73 -41.99 -46.73
CA LYS A 242 -17.02 -43.20 -46.27
C LYS A 242 -15.55 -43.19 -46.69
N TYR A 243 -15.26 -42.81 -47.96
CA TYR A 243 -13.89 -42.72 -48.44
C TYR A 243 -13.02 -41.78 -47.57
N TYR A 244 -13.46 -40.55 -47.38
CA TYR A 244 -12.68 -39.60 -46.58
C TYR A 244 -12.60 -39.97 -45.10
N LEU A 245 -13.65 -40.54 -44.49
CA LEU A 245 -13.66 -41.03 -43.13
C LEU A 245 -12.75 -42.24 -42.93
N ALA A 246 -12.66 -43.14 -43.91
CA ALA A 246 -11.73 -44.26 -43.87
C ALA A 246 -10.26 -43.79 -43.90
N LEU A 247 -9.95 -42.76 -44.69
CA LEU A 247 -8.62 -42.12 -44.66
C LEU A 247 -8.36 -41.46 -43.29
N SER A 248 -9.30 -40.72 -42.79
CA SER A 248 -9.19 -40.02 -41.50
C SER A 248 -9.06 -40.97 -40.31
N SER A 249 -9.65 -42.18 -40.39
CA SER A 249 -9.54 -43.21 -39.34
C SER A 249 -8.12 -43.76 -39.14
N GLN A 250 -7.21 -43.47 -40.09
CA GLN A 250 -5.78 -43.83 -39.99
C GLN A 250 -4.96 -42.83 -39.18
N SER A 251 -5.60 -41.82 -38.58
CA SER A 251 -4.93 -40.80 -37.77
C SER A 251 -4.30 -41.40 -36.52
N GLU A 252 -3.10 -40.95 -36.18
CA GLU A 252 -2.47 -41.23 -34.90
C GLU A 252 -3.17 -40.46 -33.74
N ASN A 253 -3.81 -39.33 -34.06
CA ASN A 253 -4.60 -38.59 -33.12
C ASN A 253 -5.89 -39.35 -32.78
N ILE A 254 -6.00 -39.81 -31.54
CA ILE A 254 -7.09 -40.66 -31.04
C ILE A 254 -8.47 -39.97 -31.15
N TYR A 255 -8.55 -38.65 -31.04
CA TYR A 255 -9.79 -37.89 -31.19
C TYR A 255 -10.28 -37.90 -32.63
N THR A 256 -9.39 -37.64 -33.60
CA THR A 256 -9.71 -37.68 -35.03
C THR A 256 -10.13 -39.09 -35.45
N LYS A 257 -9.38 -40.10 -34.99
CA LYS A 257 -9.64 -41.52 -35.27
C LYS A 257 -10.98 -41.96 -34.70
N SER A 258 -11.26 -41.67 -33.42
CA SER A 258 -12.52 -42.03 -32.77
C SER A 258 -13.72 -41.35 -33.42
N ALA A 259 -13.59 -40.03 -33.76
CA ALA A 259 -14.65 -39.30 -34.44
C ALA A 259 -14.92 -39.88 -35.84
N SER A 260 -13.90 -40.35 -36.59
CA SER A 260 -14.06 -40.99 -37.87
C SER A 260 -14.83 -42.29 -37.78
N PHE A 261 -14.50 -43.19 -36.84
CA PHE A 261 -15.25 -44.43 -36.62
C PHE A 261 -16.70 -44.17 -36.19
N ARG A 262 -16.93 -43.20 -35.34
CA ARG A 262 -18.30 -42.78 -34.99
C ARG A 262 -19.13 -42.39 -36.19
N ARG A 263 -18.55 -41.64 -37.14
CA ARG A 263 -19.24 -41.22 -38.38
C ARG A 263 -19.42 -42.38 -39.35
N LEU A 264 -18.45 -43.30 -39.46
CA LEU A 264 -18.59 -44.53 -40.26
C LEU A 264 -19.69 -45.45 -39.71
N ALA A 265 -19.78 -45.62 -38.38
CA ALA A 265 -20.88 -46.33 -37.74
C ALA A 265 -22.23 -45.67 -38.05
N GLN A 266 -22.33 -44.35 -37.97
CA GLN A 266 -23.55 -43.61 -38.29
C GLN A 266 -24.00 -43.84 -39.77
N ILE A 267 -23.07 -43.87 -40.70
CA ILE A 267 -23.38 -44.19 -42.12
C ILE A 267 -23.84 -45.62 -42.24
N SER A 268 -23.12 -46.59 -41.65
CA SER A 268 -23.46 -48.02 -41.73
C SER A 268 -24.85 -48.30 -41.16
N LEU A 269 -25.26 -47.61 -40.09
CA LEU A 269 -26.60 -47.71 -39.54
C LEU A 269 -27.66 -47.16 -40.53
N LYS A 270 -27.40 -46.02 -41.18
CA LYS A 270 -28.29 -45.45 -42.22
C LYS A 270 -28.44 -46.37 -43.44
N GLU A 271 -27.41 -47.16 -43.76
CA GLU A 271 -27.42 -48.13 -44.86
C GLU A 271 -27.90 -49.51 -44.43
N GLU A 272 -28.35 -49.70 -43.19
CA GLU A 272 -28.79 -50.97 -42.60
C GLU A 272 -27.70 -52.09 -42.61
N LYS A 273 -26.42 -51.70 -42.66
CA LYS A 273 -25.25 -52.60 -42.60
C LYS A 273 -24.85 -52.83 -41.14
N TYR A 274 -25.59 -53.68 -40.45
CA TYR A 274 -25.45 -53.88 -39.02
C TYR A 274 -24.11 -54.50 -38.59
N ILE A 275 -23.47 -55.32 -39.44
CA ILE A 275 -22.15 -55.87 -39.18
C ILE A 275 -21.07 -54.77 -39.15
N ASP A 276 -21.08 -53.88 -40.15
CA ASP A 276 -20.15 -52.76 -40.24
C ASP A 276 -20.43 -51.78 -39.11
N TYR A 277 -21.70 -51.53 -38.79
CA TYR A 277 -22.08 -50.72 -37.64
C TYR A 277 -21.48 -51.22 -36.33
N ALA A 278 -21.65 -52.54 -36.05
CA ALA A 278 -21.11 -53.16 -34.82
C ALA A 278 -19.58 -53.00 -34.76
N LYS A 279 -18.88 -53.29 -35.90
CA LYS A 279 -17.42 -53.16 -35.99
C LYS A 279 -16.93 -51.73 -35.72
N PHE A 280 -17.53 -50.72 -36.37
CA PHE A 280 -17.08 -49.33 -36.20
C PHE A 280 -17.49 -48.79 -34.82
N SER A 281 -18.62 -49.23 -34.28
CA SER A 281 -19.02 -48.85 -32.92
C SER A 281 -18.06 -49.37 -31.88
N GLU A 282 -17.64 -50.66 -31.97
CA GLU A 282 -16.64 -51.24 -31.08
C GLU A 282 -15.31 -50.48 -31.14
N GLN A 283 -14.82 -50.13 -32.35
CA GLN A 283 -13.60 -49.35 -32.51
C GLN A 283 -13.73 -47.95 -31.93
N HIS A 284 -14.89 -47.32 -32.08
CA HIS A 284 -15.17 -46.01 -31.45
C HIS A 284 -15.20 -46.12 -29.95
N GLU A 285 -15.88 -47.15 -29.37
CA GLU A 285 -16.00 -47.30 -27.91
C GLU A 285 -14.66 -47.59 -27.25
N ALA A 286 -13.81 -48.45 -27.83
CA ALA A 286 -12.47 -48.71 -27.35
C ALA A 286 -11.60 -47.42 -27.27
N LEU A 287 -11.70 -46.55 -28.28
CA LEU A 287 -11.00 -45.27 -28.28
C LEU A 287 -11.65 -44.25 -27.34
N ARG A 288 -12.99 -44.26 -27.21
CA ARG A 288 -13.75 -43.41 -26.32
C ARG A 288 -13.35 -43.65 -24.86
N ASP A 289 -13.22 -44.91 -24.44
CA ASP A 289 -12.82 -45.23 -23.08
C ASP A 289 -11.41 -44.75 -22.78
N SER A 290 -10.48 -44.85 -23.75
CA SER A 290 -9.15 -44.25 -23.64
C SER A 290 -9.21 -42.71 -23.50
N ILE A 291 -10.06 -42.05 -24.32
CA ILE A 291 -10.27 -40.60 -24.28
C ILE A 291 -10.89 -40.18 -22.93
N ILE A 292 -11.91 -40.92 -22.46
CA ILE A 292 -12.56 -40.63 -21.15
C ILE A 292 -11.56 -40.78 -20.04
N ASN A 293 -10.75 -41.83 -20.01
CA ASN A 293 -9.74 -42.02 -18.98
C ASN A 293 -8.72 -40.89 -19.01
N CYS A 294 -8.19 -40.51 -20.16
CA CYS A 294 -7.30 -39.37 -20.29
C CYS A 294 -7.96 -38.06 -19.83
N SER A 295 -9.21 -37.82 -20.28
CA SER A 295 -9.93 -36.59 -19.87
C SER A 295 -10.32 -36.57 -18.39
N HIS A 296 -10.56 -37.74 -17.80
CA HIS A 296 -10.88 -37.84 -16.37
C HIS A 296 -9.67 -37.46 -15.49
N PHE A 297 -8.48 -37.93 -15.85
CA PHE A 297 -7.23 -37.50 -15.21
C PHE A 297 -6.95 -36.00 -15.44
N GLU A 298 -7.17 -35.49 -16.64
CA GLU A 298 -7.07 -34.07 -16.95
C GLU A 298 -8.07 -33.23 -16.15
N ASN A 299 -9.33 -33.65 -16.07
CA ASN A 299 -10.37 -32.94 -15.31
C ASN A 299 -10.10 -32.92 -13.81
N ILE A 300 -9.61 -34.01 -13.22
CA ILE A 300 -9.19 -34.04 -11.81
C ILE A 300 -8.06 -33.03 -11.61
N ARG A 301 -7.08 -33.01 -12.48
CA ARG A 301 -5.93 -32.13 -12.43
C ARG A 301 -6.32 -30.65 -12.64
N ILE A 302 -7.22 -30.37 -13.59
CA ILE A 302 -7.80 -29.04 -13.83
C ILE A 302 -8.57 -28.59 -12.58
N THR A 303 -9.42 -29.46 -12.02
CA THR A 303 -10.20 -29.12 -10.81
C THR A 303 -9.28 -28.82 -9.63
N GLN A 304 -8.22 -29.59 -9.44
CA GLN A 304 -7.23 -29.37 -8.40
C GLN A 304 -6.45 -28.07 -8.61
N SER A 305 -6.02 -27.81 -9.84
CA SER A 305 -5.37 -26.55 -10.26
C SER A 305 -6.28 -25.33 -10.04
N MET A 306 -7.57 -25.44 -10.38
CA MET A 306 -8.54 -24.37 -10.14
C MET A 306 -8.75 -24.10 -8.65
N PHE A 307 -8.83 -25.16 -7.83
CA PHE A 307 -8.97 -25.04 -6.39
C PHE A 307 -7.75 -24.35 -5.78
N ASP A 308 -6.56 -24.78 -6.17
CA ASP A 308 -5.31 -24.18 -5.70
C ASP A 308 -5.16 -22.73 -6.18
N TYR A 309 -5.53 -22.42 -7.42
CA TYR A 309 -5.59 -21.05 -7.93
C TYR A 309 -6.54 -20.18 -7.10
N GLN A 310 -7.75 -20.65 -6.83
CA GLN A 310 -8.71 -19.88 -6.02
C GLN A 310 -8.20 -19.66 -4.60
N ARG A 311 -7.52 -20.66 -4.02
CA ARG A 311 -6.87 -20.53 -2.71
C ARG A 311 -5.78 -19.46 -2.72
N ILE A 312 -4.86 -19.54 -3.67
CA ILE A 312 -3.74 -18.57 -3.83
C ILE A 312 -4.29 -17.16 -4.13
N ALA A 313 -5.26 -17.03 -5.03
CA ALA A 313 -5.90 -15.76 -5.34
C ALA A 313 -6.60 -15.16 -4.11
N LYS A 314 -7.27 -16.00 -3.30
CA LYS A 314 -7.89 -15.57 -2.04
C LYS A 314 -6.86 -15.12 -1.02
N GLU A 315 -5.77 -15.84 -0.87
CA GLU A 315 -4.65 -15.47 0.00
C GLU A 315 -4.01 -14.15 -0.45
N ARG A 316 -3.72 -14.01 -1.74
CA ARG A 316 -3.20 -12.77 -2.33
C ARG A 316 -4.12 -11.57 -2.05
N ASN A 317 -5.42 -11.72 -2.34
CA ASN A 317 -6.40 -10.67 -2.06
C ASN A 317 -6.46 -10.31 -0.57
N MET A 318 -6.30 -11.30 0.33
CA MET A 318 -6.20 -11.04 1.77
C MET A 318 -4.94 -10.24 2.13
N TYR A 319 -3.79 -10.57 1.53
CA TYR A 319 -2.54 -9.81 1.76
C TYR A 319 -2.62 -8.40 1.20
N GLU A 320 -3.16 -8.21 -0.01
CA GLU A 320 -3.39 -6.90 -0.62
C GLU A 320 -4.34 -6.05 0.22
N LYS A 321 -5.43 -6.65 0.72
CA LYS A 321 -6.36 -5.97 1.63
C LYS A 321 -5.67 -5.54 2.92
N LYS A 322 -4.91 -6.43 3.58
CA LYS A 322 -4.13 -6.11 4.78
C LYS A 322 -3.08 -5.03 4.52
N ALA A 323 -2.42 -5.04 3.36
CA ALA A 323 -1.46 -4.01 2.96
C ALA A 323 -2.15 -2.65 2.76
N SER A 324 -3.33 -2.62 2.14
CA SER A 324 -4.16 -1.43 1.97
C SER A 324 -4.63 -0.87 3.33
N GLU A 325 -5.12 -1.73 4.23
CA GLU A 325 -5.52 -1.36 5.58
C GLU A 325 -4.35 -0.76 6.38
N ARG A 326 -3.15 -1.32 6.26
CA ARG A 326 -1.93 -0.75 6.88
C ARG A 326 -1.59 0.62 6.32
N LYS A 327 -1.69 0.82 5.00
CA LYS A 327 -1.48 2.14 4.37
C LYS A 327 -2.47 3.18 4.90
N ILE A 328 -3.76 2.82 4.99
CA ILE A 328 -4.80 3.69 5.54
C ILE A 328 -4.47 4.07 7.00
N LEU A 329 -4.06 3.09 7.82
CA LEU A 329 -3.67 3.33 9.21
C LEU A 329 -2.48 4.30 9.30
N ILE A 330 -1.45 4.14 8.45
CA ILE A 330 -0.30 5.05 8.40
C ILE A 330 -0.77 6.47 8.03
N TYR A 331 -1.64 6.63 7.05
CA TYR A 331 -2.20 7.93 6.70
C TYR A 331 -3.00 8.56 7.85
N GLN A 332 -3.79 7.78 8.58
CA GLN A 332 -4.52 8.27 9.75
C GLN A 332 -3.57 8.76 10.86
N ILE A 333 -2.50 8.01 11.15
CA ILE A 333 -1.49 8.40 12.14
C ILE A 333 -0.76 9.68 11.71
N THR A 334 -0.39 9.80 10.44
CA THR A 334 0.28 11.01 9.93
C THR A 334 -0.63 12.23 10.00
N ILE A 335 -1.90 12.13 9.62
CA ILE A 335 -2.87 13.22 9.73
C ILE A 335 -3.04 13.63 11.21
N PHE A 336 -3.17 12.67 12.11
CA PHE A 336 -3.30 12.93 13.54
C PHE A 336 -2.08 13.65 14.12
N SER A 337 -0.87 13.23 13.71
CA SER A 337 0.38 13.89 14.14
C SER A 337 0.48 15.34 13.66
N VAL A 338 0.04 15.62 12.41
CA VAL A 338 -0.02 16.98 11.85
C VAL A 338 -1.01 17.85 12.64
N ILE A 339 -2.18 17.30 12.98
CA ILE A 339 -3.17 18.03 13.78
C ILE A 339 -2.60 18.39 15.18
N ILE A 340 -1.93 17.45 15.84
CA ILE A 340 -1.27 17.71 17.15
C ILE A 340 -0.22 18.81 16.98
N PHE A 341 0.59 18.76 15.94
CA PHE A 341 1.62 19.76 15.67
C PHE A 341 1.02 21.17 15.50
N ILE A 342 -0.09 21.27 14.76
CA ILE A 342 -0.82 22.55 14.58
C ILE A 342 -1.36 23.07 15.93
N ILE A 343 -1.93 22.18 16.75
CA ILE A 343 -2.43 22.54 18.08
C ILE A 343 -1.28 23.06 18.96
N CYS A 344 -0.12 22.41 18.93
CA CYS A 344 1.08 22.86 19.64
C CYS A 344 1.54 24.26 19.20
N ILE A 345 1.55 24.53 17.90
CA ILE A 345 1.88 25.86 17.36
C ILE A 345 0.90 26.93 17.84
N ILE A 346 -0.40 26.61 17.83
CA ILE A 346 -1.45 27.55 18.29
C ILE A 346 -1.27 27.82 19.78
N PHE A 347 -1.00 26.79 20.59
CA PHE A 347 -0.75 26.92 22.02
C PHE A 347 0.49 27.78 22.29
N PHE A 348 1.59 27.52 21.58
CA PHE A 348 2.82 28.30 21.71
C PHE A 348 2.62 29.79 21.35
N LYS A 349 1.90 30.08 20.25
CA LYS A 349 1.55 31.45 19.87
C LYS A 349 0.67 32.15 20.93
N ARG A 350 -0.29 31.43 21.52
CA ARG A 350 -1.14 31.96 22.61
C ARG A 350 -0.30 32.29 23.82
N GLU A 351 0.63 31.42 24.20
CA GLU A 351 1.51 31.63 25.34
C GLU A 351 2.44 32.85 25.15
N GLN A 352 3.02 32.99 23.95
CA GLN A 352 3.80 34.18 23.61
C GLN A 352 2.97 35.46 23.68
N LYS A 353 1.73 35.44 23.18
CA LYS A 353 0.82 36.59 23.25
C LYS A 353 0.45 36.94 24.72
N ARG A 354 0.28 35.93 25.58
CA ARG A 354 0.04 36.14 27.02
C ARG A 354 1.24 36.80 27.68
N LYS A 355 2.46 36.32 27.44
CA LYS A 355 3.70 36.92 27.98
C LYS A 355 3.89 38.37 27.54
N LYS A 356 3.63 38.65 26.26
CA LYS A 356 3.72 40.01 25.73
C LYS A 356 2.73 40.96 26.42
N ARG A 357 1.46 40.54 26.62
CA ARG A 357 0.47 41.34 27.35
C ARG A 357 0.87 41.59 28.82
N GLN A 358 1.44 40.60 29.50
CA GLN A 358 1.92 40.75 30.87
C GLN A 358 3.08 41.77 30.96
N LEU A 359 4.00 41.74 29.98
CA LEU A 359 5.07 42.72 29.88
C LEU A 359 4.54 44.15 29.61
N GLU A 360 3.54 44.28 28.75
CA GLU A 360 2.90 45.59 28.49
C GLU A 360 2.20 46.16 29.73
N VAL A 361 1.49 45.30 30.50
CA VAL A 361 0.84 45.74 31.75
C VAL A 361 1.87 46.18 32.79
N LYS A 362 2.96 45.40 32.98
CA LYS A 362 4.06 45.78 33.88
C LYS A 362 4.74 47.08 33.42
N GLY A 363 4.95 47.25 32.12
CA GLY A 363 5.49 48.49 31.54
C GLY A 363 4.59 49.71 31.78
N GLN A 364 3.27 49.52 31.71
CA GLN A 364 2.32 50.61 32.02
C GLN A 364 2.31 50.95 33.53
N GLN A 365 2.39 49.95 34.40
CA GLN A 365 2.48 50.19 35.83
C GLN A 365 3.76 50.95 36.19
N TYR A 366 4.89 50.56 35.61
CA TYR A 366 6.15 51.26 35.79
C TYR A 366 6.09 52.73 35.33
N LYS A 367 5.50 52.96 34.14
CA LYS A 367 5.31 54.35 33.62
C LYS A 367 4.43 55.18 34.57
N ARG A 368 3.34 54.61 35.10
CA ARG A 368 2.49 55.33 36.05
C ARG A 368 3.23 55.70 37.33
N SER A 369 4.06 54.77 37.89
CA SER A 369 4.88 55.06 39.06
C SER A 369 5.91 56.15 38.78
N GLN A 370 6.52 56.16 37.61
CA GLN A 370 7.45 57.23 37.21
C GLN A 370 6.76 58.59 37.06
N GLN A 371 5.56 58.61 36.46
CA GLN A 371 4.76 59.86 36.38
C GLN A 371 4.40 60.39 37.76
N TYR A 372 3.99 59.49 38.70
CA TYR A 372 3.66 59.89 40.06
C TYR A 372 4.88 60.50 40.80
N ILE A 373 6.06 59.92 40.62
CA ILE A 373 7.31 60.47 41.18
C ILE A 373 7.62 61.84 40.55
N GLU A 374 7.41 61.99 39.26
CA GLU A 374 7.67 63.25 38.54
C GLU A 374 6.68 64.35 39.01
N ASP A 375 5.41 63.98 39.18
CA ASP A 375 4.40 64.91 39.68
C ASP A 375 4.69 65.32 41.12
N ASN A 376 5.13 64.39 41.99
CA ASN A 376 5.60 64.72 43.32
C ASN A 376 6.80 65.66 43.33
N LYS A 377 7.78 65.47 42.42
CA LYS A 377 8.92 66.38 42.25
C LYS A 377 8.49 67.79 41.84
N ARG A 378 7.50 67.89 40.93
CA ARG A 378 6.94 69.18 40.52
C ARG A 378 6.24 69.89 41.70
N GLN A 379 5.50 69.15 42.53
CA GLN A 379 4.87 69.70 43.72
C GLN A 379 5.92 70.20 44.70
N ILE A 380 7.01 69.42 44.96
CA ILE A 380 8.12 69.79 45.79
C ILE A 380 8.75 71.11 45.26
N ALA A 381 9.05 71.20 44.02
CA ALA A 381 9.63 72.42 43.40
C ALA A 381 8.68 73.61 43.50
N GLN A 382 7.36 73.39 43.44
CA GLN A 382 6.37 74.45 43.60
C GLN A 382 6.28 74.90 45.06
N LEU A 383 6.39 73.97 46.03
CA LEU A 383 6.48 74.29 47.46
C LEU A 383 7.76 75.05 47.82
N GLU A 384 8.89 74.67 47.20
CA GLU A 384 10.17 75.42 47.36
C GLU A 384 10.08 76.85 46.84
N LYS A 385 9.43 77.00 45.67
CA LYS A 385 9.20 78.35 45.13
C LYS A 385 8.29 79.19 46.00
N ASN A 386 7.25 78.62 46.57
CA ASN A 386 6.34 79.29 47.45
C ASN A 386 7.02 79.67 48.80
N LEU A 387 7.89 78.81 49.33
CA LEU A 387 8.70 79.05 50.51
C LEU A 387 9.69 80.23 50.30
N SER A 388 10.14 80.42 49.06
CA SER A 388 11.06 81.55 48.73
C SER A 388 10.35 82.88 48.53
N SER A 389 9.04 82.95 48.55
CA SER A 389 8.27 84.18 48.40
C SER A 389 8.28 85.01 49.67
N GLU A 390 8.46 86.33 49.54
CA GLU A 390 8.56 87.27 50.69
C GLU A 390 7.36 87.22 51.65
N GLN A 391 6.18 86.81 51.19
CA GLN A 391 4.96 86.75 51.95
C GLN A 391 4.90 85.55 52.92
N VAL A 392 5.53 84.43 52.55
CA VAL A 392 5.57 83.18 53.32
C VAL A 392 6.73 83.24 54.37
N GLN A 393 7.79 83.96 54.07
CA GLN A 393 8.92 84.12 55.00
C GLN A 393 8.55 84.88 56.34
N LYS A 394 7.43 85.60 56.32
CA LYS A 394 6.96 86.33 57.55
C LYS A 394 5.99 85.53 58.42
N ASP A 395 5.45 84.39 57.89
CA ASP A 395 4.54 83.52 58.65
C ASP A 395 5.23 82.18 58.99
N GLU A 396 5.79 82.07 60.18
CA GLU A 396 6.56 80.91 60.64
C GLU A 396 5.72 79.60 60.62
N VAL A 397 4.41 79.67 60.86
CA VAL A 397 3.51 78.50 60.85
C VAL A 397 3.28 77.99 59.45
N THR A 398 3.09 78.88 58.50
CA THR A 398 2.90 78.54 57.10
C THR A 398 4.17 77.94 56.49
N LYS A 399 5.34 78.44 56.84
CA LYS A 399 6.65 77.92 56.48
C LYS A 399 6.87 76.48 56.98
N GLN A 400 6.61 76.25 58.28
CA GLN A 400 6.71 74.93 58.88
C GLN A 400 5.75 73.92 58.20
N LEU A 401 4.53 74.32 57.79
CA LEU A 401 3.58 73.47 57.08
C LEU A 401 4.07 73.08 55.70
N PHE A 402 4.65 74.01 54.94
CA PHE A 402 5.22 73.74 53.63
C PHE A 402 6.46 72.85 53.72
N GLU A 403 7.37 73.06 54.71
CA GLU A 403 8.53 72.19 54.94
C GLU A 403 8.11 70.78 55.35
N ALA A 404 7.11 70.63 56.19
CA ALA A 404 6.56 69.32 56.58
C ALA A 404 5.93 68.60 55.38
N ARG A 405 5.20 69.32 54.57
CA ARG A 405 4.57 68.71 53.38
C ARG A 405 5.62 68.28 52.31
N LYS A 406 6.68 69.06 52.13
CA LYS A 406 7.81 68.71 51.29
C LYS A 406 8.51 67.43 51.75
N ALA A 407 8.87 67.38 53.04
CA ALA A 407 9.50 66.23 53.65
C ALA A 407 8.64 64.96 53.56
N MET A 408 7.32 65.09 53.69
CA MET A 408 6.41 63.99 53.52
C MET A 408 6.41 63.41 52.06
N LEU A 409 6.39 64.26 51.05
CA LEU A 409 6.46 63.85 49.64
C LEU A 409 7.81 63.22 49.25
N GLU A 410 8.92 63.74 49.81
CA GLU A 410 10.25 63.14 49.62
C GLU A 410 10.34 61.74 50.25
N ILE A 411 9.82 61.53 51.44
CA ILE A 411 9.75 60.22 52.11
C ILE A 411 8.89 59.28 51.31
N GLU A 412 7.75 59.73 50.80
CA GLU A 412 6.84 58.88 49.96
C GLU A 412 7.53 58.41 48.66
N ASN A 413 8.27 59.30 47.98
CA ASN A 413 9.07 58.93 46.83
C ASN A 413 10.16 57.90 47.14
N ILE A 414 10.88 58.08 48.23
CA ILE A 414 11.92 57.14 48.70
C ILE A 414 11.30 55.79 49.03
N GLN A 415 10.15 55.76 49.71
CA GLN A 415 9.45 54.49 50.02
C GLN A 415 9.01 53.74 48.75
N ILE A 416 8.50 54.42 47.72
CA ILE A 416 8.10 53.82 46.45
C ILE A 416 9.32 53.19 45.79
N ILE A 417 10.45 53.90 45.71
CA ILE A 417 11.68 53.41 45.06
C ILE A 417 12.27 52.22 45.83
N GLN A 418 12.35 52.33 47.15
CA GLN A 418 12.86 51.25 48.01
C GLN A 418 11.99 50.01 47.97
N LYS A 419 10.67 50.17 48.02
CA LYS A 419 9.73 49.04 47.94
C LYS A 419 9.88 48.27 46.59
N GLN A 420 10.11 48.96 45.50
CA GLN A 420 10.37 48.34 44.20
C GLN A 420 11.71 47.59 44.14
N GLY A 421 12.77 48.18 44.70
CA GLY A 421 14.13 47.61 44.74
C GLY A 421 14.25 46.41 45.69
N VAL A 422 13.69 46.52 46.90
CA VAL A 422 13.77 45.47 47.93
C VAL A 422 13.03 44.19 47.48
N ILE A 423 11.84 44.31 46.88
CA ILE A 423 11.10 43.13 46.43
C ILE A 423 11.88 42.38 45.35
N GLN A 424 12.54 43.08 44.42
CA GLN A 424 13.34 42.42 43.37
C GLN A 424 14.57 41.68 43.93
N VAL A 425 15.23 42.24 44.93
CA VAL A 425 16.39 41.61 45.60
C VAL A 425 15.95 40.39 46.38
N LEU A 426 14.89 40.49 47.18
CA LEU A 426 14.36 39.38 47.98
C LEU A 426 13.83 38.24 47.11
N GLU A 427 13.14 38.51 45.98
CA GLU A 427 12.72 37.47 45.05
C GLU A 427 13.91 36.74 44.41
N LYS A 428 14.97 37.45 44.09
CA LYS A 428 16.18 36.85 43.52
C LYS A 428 16.91 35.98 44.55
N ASP A 429 17.01 36.43 45.78
CA ASP A 429 17.61 35.68 46.87
C ASP A 429 16.77 34.43 47.21
N PHE A 430 15.45 34.55 47.21
CA PHE A 430 14.54 33.42 47.39
C PHE A 430 14.70 32.39 46.31
N GLN A 431 14.74 32.79 45.05
CA GLN A 431 14.94 31.89 43.89
C GLN A 431 16.31 31.19 43.91
N ASN A 432 17.30 31.79 44.54
CA ASN A 432 18.63 31.20 44.69
C ASN A 432 18.76 30.34 45.97
N SER A 433 17.75 30.31 46.84
CA SER A 433 17.78 29.48 48.05
C SER A 433 17.83 27.97 47.70
N ASN A 434 18.54 27.21 48.53
CA ASN A 434 18.71 25.78 48.35
C ASN A 434 17.34 25.05 48.29
N LEU A 435 16.42 25.44 49.17
CA LEU A 435 15.09 24.85 49.26
C LEU A 435 14.25 25.15 48.03
N TYR A 436 14.28 26.38 47.49
CA TYR A 436 13.61 26.73 46.21
C TYR A 436 14.15 25.89 45.03
N LEU A 437 15.47 25.78 44.92
CA LEU A 437 16.12 25.02 43.84
C LEU A 437 15.81 23.52 43.93
N ARG A 438 15.82 22.94 45.13
CA ARG A 438 15.44 21.55 45.35
C ARG A 438 13.99 21.29 44.96
N ILE A 439 13.07 22.13 45.42
CA ILE A 439 11.66 22.02 45.08
C ILE A 439 11.45 22.08 43.55
N HIS A 440 12.25 22.82 42.79
CA HIS A 440 12.09 22.93 41.34
C HIS A 440 12.85 21.84 40.52
N ARG A 441 13.94 21.29 41.03
CA ARG A 441 14.82 20.36 40.30
C ARG A 441 14.51 18.88 40.56
N GLU A 442 14.27 18.48 41.80
CA GLU A 442 14.06 17.08 42.19
C GLU A 442 12.66 16.59 41.79
N GLU A 443 12.54 15.44 41.12
CA GLU A 443 11.24 14.91 40.66
C GLU A 443 10.38 14.37 41.82
N ASN A 444 10.99 13.70 42.82
CA ASN A 444 10.29 13.05 43.95
C ASN A 444 10.74 13.63 45.29
N ILE A 445 10.46 14.91 45.49
CA ILE A 445 10.81 15.58 46.74
C ILE A 445 9.73 15.37 47.80
N GLN A 446 10.16 15.05 49.05
CA GLN A 446 9.34 15.08 50.25
C GLN A 446 9.88 16.16 51.18
N LEU A 447 9.01 17.04 51.65
CA LEU A 447 9.39 18.09 52.59
C LEU A 447 9.13 17.66 54.02
N THR A 448 10.15 17.74 54.85
CA THR A 448 10.05 17.52 56.30
C THR A 448 9.30 18.68 56.99
N SER A 449 8.83 18.45 58.20
CA SER A 449 8.17 19.52 58.99
C SER A 449 9.05 20.76 59.19
N GLY A 450 10.38 20.59 59.36
CA GLY A 450 11.33 21.69 59.45
C GLY A 450 11.45 22.48 58.14
N GLU A 451 11.48 21.81 57.01
CA GLU A 451 11.55 22.44 55.67
C GLU A 451 10.27 23.22 55.32
N TRP A 452 9.10 22.77 55.78
CA TRP A 452 7.87 23.56 55.66
C TRP A 452 7.92 24.88 56.48
N VAL A 453 8.52 24.87 57.66
CA VAL A 453 8.74 26.08 58.46
C VAL A 453 9.76 27.00 57.80
N GLU A 454 10.84 26.45 57.27
CA GLU A 454 11.84 27.20 56.49
C GLU A 454 11.20 27.85 55.24
N LEU A 455 10.38 27.13 54.51
CA LEU A 455 9.66 27.65 53.34
C LEU A 455 8.71 28.77 53.70
N GLN A 456 7.97 28.63 54.81
CA GLN A 456 7.12 29.69 55.33
C GLN A 456 7.92 30.95 55.60
N ASN A 457 9.04 30.83 56.31
CA ASN A 457 9.88 31.98 56.68
C ASN A 457 10.46 32.70 55.47
N LEU A 458 10.90 31.93 54.47
CA LEU A 458 11.38 32.45 53.18
C LEU A 458 10.29 33.21 52.42
N ILE A 459 9.08 32.64 52.34
CA ILE A 459 7.94 33.27 51.67
C ILE A 459 7.49 34.53 52.42
N ASP A 460 7.42 34.45 53.73
CA ASP A 460 7.00 35.60 54.59
C ASP A 460 8.00 36.75 54.52
N SER A 461 9.30 36.46 54.53
CA SER A 461 10.34 37.49 54.38
C SER A 461 10.34 38.12 52.98
N THR A 462 10.11 37.33 51.95
CA THR A 462 10.12 37.81 50.55
C THR A 462 8.86 38.60 50.20
N TYR A 463 7.70 38.13 50.66
CA TYR A 463 6.40 38.70 50.29
C TYR A 463 5.69 39.40 51.48
N SER A 464 6.44 40.02 52.33
CA SER A 464 5.96 40.92 53.41
C SER A 464 4.89 40.27 54.29
N GLY A 465 5.21 39.13 54.93
CA GLY A 465 4.32 38.41 55.82
C GLY A 465 3.10 37.77 55.12
N PHE A 466 3.34 37.16 54.01
CA PHE A 466 2.31 36.49 53.17
C PHE A 466 1.39 35.58 53.98
N THR A 467 1.95 34.73 54.84
CA THR A 467 1.20 33.79 55.68
C THR A 467 0.29 34.53 56.68
N SER A 468 0.81 35.53 57.34
CA SER A 468 0.05 36.33 58.36
C SER A 468 -1.10 37.09 57.70
N ARG A 469 -0.89 37.65 56.52
CA ARG A 469 -1.94 38.30 55.70
C ARG A 469 -3.00 37.31 55.28
N LEU A 470 -2.60 36.13 54.75
CA LEU A 470 -3.50 35.09 54.29
C LEU A 470 -4.40 34.56 55.41
N ILE A 471 -3.83 34.30 56.61
CA ILE A 471 -4.58 33.85 57.79
C ILE A 471 -5.51 34.95 58.33
N LYS A 472 -5.06 36.22 58.33
CA LYS A 472 -5.86 37.34 58.78
C LYS A 472 -7.10 37.56 57.90
N GLU A 473 -6.93 37.42 56.64
CA GLU A 473 -8.01 37.64 55.67
C GLU A 473 -8.94 36.42 55.56
N TYR A 474 -8.39 35.20 55.72
CA TYR A 474 -9.12 33.94 55.62
C TYR A 474 -8.93 33.04 56.84
N ASN A 475 -9.54 33.38 57.91
CA ASN A 475 -9.36 32.77 59.28
C ASN A 475 -9.72 31.27 59.39
N LYS A 476 -10.36 30.66 58.35
CA LYS A 476 -10.70 29.23 58.27
C LYS A 476 -9.81 28.44 57.31
N ILE A 477 -8.65 28.95 56.93
CA ILE A 477 -7.71 28.26 56.06
C ILE A 477 -6.95 27.17 56.84
N THR A 478 -6.82 25.98 56.27
CA THR A 478 -6.08 24.86 56.88
C THR A 478 -4.58 24.93 56.54
N ILE A 479 -3.75 24.25 57.33
CA ILE A 479 -2.29 24.20 57.11
C ILE A 479 -1.96 23.65 55.71
N ASP A 480 -2.64 22.62 55.25
CA ASP A 480 -2.41 22.05 53.90
C ASP A 480 -2.88 22.98 52.79
N GLU A 481 -3.95 23.74 53.02
CA GLU A 481 -4.38 24.80 52.09
C GLU A 481 -3.33 25.92 51.99
N ILE A 482 -2.71 26.31 53.11
CA ILE A 482 -1.61 27.29 53.14
C ILE A 482 -0.39 26.75 52.38
N ARG A 483 -0.01 25.50 52.61
CA ARG A 483 1.09 24.83 51.88
C ARG A 483 0.88 24.83 50.38
N ILE A 484 -0.34 24.57 49.92
CA ILE A 484 -0.68 24.68 48.49
C ILE A 484 -0.51 26.12 47.99
N CYS A 485 -0.93 27.12 48.77
CA CYS A 485 -0.72 28.54 48.45
C CYS A 485 0.78 28.88 48.32
N TYR A 486 1.65 28.36 49.20
CA TYR A 486 3.10 28.54 49.09
C TYR A 486 3.65 27.98 47.78
N LEU A 487 3.29 26.71 47.42
CA LEU A 487 3.77 26.07 46.23
C LEU A 487 3.25 26.76 44.95
N VAL A 488 2.02 27.27 44.97
CA VAL A 488 1.46 28.08 43.89
C VAL A 488 2.16 29.44 43.76
N LYS A 489 2.45 30.11 44.87
CA LYS A 489 3.22 31.38 44.91
C LYS A 489 4.60 31.19 44.28
N MET A 490 5.23 30.05 44.54
CA MET A 490 6.51 29.64 43.92
C MET A 490 6.38 29.17 42.45
N LYS A 491 5.18 29.11 41.87
CA LYS A 491 4.92 28.62 40.53
C LYS A 491 5.29 27.14 40.28
N VAL A 492 5.18 26.31 41.32
CA VAL A 492 5.42 24.86 41.21
C VAL A 492 4.32 24.21 40.34
N PRO A 493 4.66 23.34 39.36
CA PRO A 493 3.67 22.66 38.51
C PRO A 493 2.72 21.75 39.30
N CYS A 494 1.44 21.67 38.90
CA CYS A 494 0.40 20.89 39.57
C CYS A 494 0.78 19.42 39.83
N LYS A 495 1.44 18.74 38.87
CA LYS A 495 1.93 17.38 39.04
C LYS A 495 2.92 17.25 40.18
N LYS A 496 3.76 18.26 40.37
CA LYS A 496 4.77 18.29 41.43
C LYS A 496 4.16 18.65 42.77
N ILE A 497 3.18 19.56 42.79
CA ILE A 497 2.38 19.84 44.01
C ILE A 497 1.68 18.54 44.47
N SER A 498 1.12 17.76 43.57
CA SER A 498 0.52 16.45 43.84
C SER A 498 1.50 15.49 44.54
N SER A 499 2.74 15.40 44.05
CA SER A 499 3.79 14.56 44.65
C SER A 499 4.19 15.06 46.04
N ILE A 500 4.42 16.38 46.24
CA ILE A 500 4.83 17.00 47.51
C ILE A 500 3.76 16.88 48.59
N MET A 501 2.49 17.06 48.18
CA MET A 501 1.35 17.04 49.10
C MET A 501 0.75 15.64 49.31
N HIS A 502 1.24 14.61 48.60
CA HIS A 502 0.72 13.23 48.62
C HIS A 502 -0.78 13.11 48.30
N ILE A 503 -1.27 13.93 47.38
CA ILE A 503 -2.65 13.90 46.90
C ILE A 503 -2.68 13.79 45.37
N SER A 504 -3.80 13.32 44.79
CA SER A 504 -3.91 13.19 43.34
C SER A 504 -3.85 14.57 42.63
N VAL A 505 -3.42 14.60 41.37
CA VAL A 505 -3.40 15.83 40.56
C VAL A 505 -4.80 16.44 40.44
N SER A 506 -5.84 15.61 40.37
CA SER A 506 -7.24 16.06 40.44
C SER A 506 -7.58 16.68 41.81
N GLY A 507 -7.06 16.11 42.91
CA GLY A 507 -7.21 16.63 44.24
C GLY A 507 -6.58 18.03 44.41
N VAL A 508 -5.37 18.25 43.87
CA VAL A 508 -4.73 19.59 43.86
C VAL A 508 -5.62 20.58 43.07
N SER A 509 -6.11 20.19 41.91
CA SER A 509 -6.96 21.06 41.07
C SER A 509 -8.29 21.40 41.77
N GLN A 510 -8.91 20.43 42.45
CA GLN A 510 -10.11 20.66 43.24
C GLN A 510 -9.84 21.59 44.41
N CYS A 511 -8.73 21.39 45.13
CA CYS A 511 -8.36 22.24 46.26
C CYS A 511 -8.15 23.70 45.81
N ARG A 512 -7.44 23.93 44.70
CA ARG A 512 -7.22 25.27 44.13
C ARG A 512 -8.52 25.96 43.70
N ARG A 513 -9.46 25.22 43.06
CA ARG A 513 -10.78 25.74 42.70
C ARG A 513 -11.61 26.13 43.91
N ARG A 514 -11.64 25.25 44.94
CA ARG A 514 -12.34 25.49 46.16
C ARG A 514 -11.77 26.69 46.94
N LEU A 515 -10.43 26.81 46.97
CA LEU A 515 -9.76 27.95 47.58
C LEU A 515 -10.07 29.27 46.87
N TYR A 516 -10.08 29.27 45.53
CA TYR A 516 -10.45 30.47 44.77
C TYR A 516 -11.85 30.95 45.13
N LYS A 517 -12.83 30.03 45.12
CA LYS A 517 -14.20 30.36 45.55
C LYS A 517 -14.28 30.84 47.00
N LYS A 518 -13.48 30.23 47.89
CA LYS A 518 -13.42 30.60 49.30
C LYS A 518 -12.84 32.00 49.50
N PHE A 519 -11.89 32.40 48.67
CA PHE A 519 -11.19 33.69 48.78
C PHE A 519 -11.91 34.84 48.10
N THR A 520 -12.58 34.58 46.97
CA THR A 520 -13.15 35.64 46.13
C THR A 520 -14.68 35.64 46.06
N ASN A 521 -15.34 34.59 46.54
CA ASN A 521 -16.76 34.30 46.32
C ASN A 521 -17.17 34.21 44.84
N GLU A 522 -16.19 34.07 43.92
CA GLU A 522 -16.39 33.91 42.47
C GLU A 522 -16.47 32.43 42.08
N PRO A 523 -16.95 32.12 40.85
CA PRO A 523 -16.99 30.75 40.34
C PRO A 523 -15.62 30.06 40.36
N GLU A 524 -15.60 28.76 40.62
CA GLU A 524 -14.39 27.94 40.77
C GLU A 524 -13.47 27.98 39.53
N SER A 525 -12.23 28.46 39.68
CA SER A 525 -11.21 28.54 38.61
C SER A 525 -9.81 28.25 39.13
N THR A 526 -9.06 27.39 38.46
CA THR A 526 -7.64 27.12 38.80
C THR A 526 -6.70 28.18 38.25
N GLU A 527 -6.96 28.72 37.07
CA GLU A 527 -6.12 29.77 36.46
C GLU A 527 -6.24 31.09 37.22
N ASN A 528 -7.45 31.43 37.63
CA ASN A 528 -7.70 32.63 38.41
C ASN A 528 -7.14 32.53 39.82
N PHE A 529 -7.14 31.32 40.44
CA PHE A 529 -6.49 31.10 41.73
C PHE A 529 -4.99 31.34 41.65
N ASP A 530 -4.30 30.81 40.65
CA ASP A 530 -2.86 31.01 40.50
C ASP A 530 -2.50 32.49 40.33
N LYS A 531 -3.33 33.22 39.59
CA LYS A 531 -3.17 34.65 39.40
C LYS A 531 -3.46 35.42 40.70
N PHE A 532 -4.52 35.05 41.42
CA PHE A 532 -4.86 35.61 42.70
C PHE A 532 -3.73 35.45 43.71
N ILE A 533 -3.19 34.24 43.88
CA ILE A 533 -2.07 33.97 44.79
C ILE A 533 -0.77 34.65 44.32
N ALA A 534 -0.55 34.81 43.06
CA ALA A 534 0.61 35.55 42.53
C ALA A 534 0.56 37.05 42.89
N ASP A 535 -0.63 37.62 42.88
CA ASP A 535 -0.85 39.05 43.17
C ASP A 535 -1.04 39.34 44.68
N PHE A 536 -1.49 38.32 45.46
CA PHE A 536 -1.65 38.39 46.93
C PHE A 536 -0.32 38.53 47.64
#